data_34434c780573e8733252fbaab26a82ae
#
_entry.id   34434c780573e8733252fbaab26a82ae
#
_cell.length_a   1.000
_cell.length_b   1.000
_cell.length_c   1.000
_cell.angle_alpha   90.00
_cell.angle_beta   90.00
_cell.angle_gamma   90.00
#
_symmetry.space_group_name_H-M   'P 1'
#
loop_
_entity.id
_entity.type
_entity.pdbx_description
1 polymer ?
#
loop_
_entity_poly.entity_id
_entity_poly.type
_entity_poly.pdbx_seq_one_letter_code
_entity_poly.pdbx_strand_id
1 'polypeptide(L)'
;AGRHMSDGTFGPIAEIGTFDDDDVNSIENHNFEALTGVYWRNADLDFRSGKGLLKSLEMPPSRPELQRARDADDKIALANLLRDDAVAGRATTPDTVRLLWDICQIPDFRKTMAEVHANLLGRIFRELTDGEFLPADWVADQVAQLDRVDGDIDTLMARIAHIRTWTYISHRADWLRDADTWQSRTRELEDKISDALHNSLTQRFVDRRAAALTRMKEDDDYSAVVGVEGDVSVGGEFVGHLDGFRFVPDASAAASGRQALLSAANKALRGAIDTRVDALCNAPDGVFSVDEAGAVVWSGATIARLEKGAEIGRAHV
;
A
#
# COMPACT_ATOMS: atom_id res chain seq x y z
N ALA A 1 5.50 14.06 -0.55
CA ALA A 1 4.87 15.10 -1.38
C ALA A 1 5.47 15.22 -2.79
N GLY A 2 6.55 14.56 -3.14
CA GLY A 2 7.22 14.72 -4.45
C GLY A 2 6.88 13.69 -5.53
N ARG A 3 5.96 12.79 -5.29
CA ARG A 3 5.83 11.59 -6.14
C ARG A 3 5.08 11.80 -7.47
N HIS A 4 4.21 12.79 -7.58
CA HIS A 4 3.38 13.03 -8.76
C HIS A 4 3.63 14.37 -9.48
N MET A 5 4.66 15.06 -9.11
CA MET A 5 5.01 16.34 -9.72
C MET A 5 5.93 16.21 -10.96
N SER A 6 6.20 14.98 -11.38
CA SER A 6 7.13 14.69 -12.49
C SER A 6 6.49 14.76 -13.88
N ASP A 7 5.17 14.90 -13.98
CA ASP A 7 4.47 14.98 -15.27
C ASP A 7 4.38 16.40 -15.88
N GLY A 8 4.99 17.37 -15.21
CA GLY A 8 5.07 18.76 -15.68
C GLY A 8 3.79 19.59 -15.48
N THR A 9 2.69 18.99 -15.05
CA THR A 9 1.39 19.68 -14.92
C THR A 9 1.35 20.58 -13.68
N PHE A 10 2.13 20.27 -12.64
CA PHE A 10 2.14 20.99 -11.36
C PHE A 10 3.52 21.58 -10.98
N GLY A 11 4.47 21.62 -11.90
CA GLY A 11 5.82 22.11 -11.64
C GLY A 11 5.90 23.46 -10.92
N PRO A 12 5.16 24.50 -11.32
CA PRO A 12 5.15 25.80 -10.65
C PRO A 12 4.66 25.77 -9.21
N ILE A 13 3.76 24.84 -8.87
CA ILE A 13 3.17 24.73 -7.53
C ILE A 13 4.16 24.07 -6.56
N ALA A 14 4.98 23.13 -7.02
CA ALA A 14 6.02 22.49 -6.22
C ALA A 14 7.07 23.46 -5.70
N GLU A 15 7.34 24.53 -6.45
CA GLU A 15 8.29 25.58 -6.07
C GLU A 15 7.72 26.55 -5.01
N ILE A 16 6.40 26.61 -4.87
CA ILE A 16 5.72 27.56 -3.99
C ILE A 16 5.47 26.99 -2.60
N GLY A 17 5.22 25.68 -2.46
CA GLY A 17 4.92 25.08 -1.17
C GLY A 17 4.67 23.58 -1.22
N THR A 18 4.28 23.05 -0.06
CA THR A 18 3.90 21.65 0.12
C THR A 18 2.40 21.54 0.42
N PHE A 19 1.79 20.47 -0.01
CA PHE A 19 0.40 20.11 0.27
C PHE A 19 0.34 19.09 1.38
N ASP A 20 -0.74 19.06 2.15
CA ASP A 20 -1.01 17.96 3.06
C ASP A 20 -1.58 16.74 2.28
N ASP A 21 -1.76 15.61 3.00
CA ASP A 21 -2.22 14.37 2.35
C ASP A 21 -3.63 14.49 1.79
N ASP A 22 -4.50 15.29 2.41
CA ASP A 22 -5.88 15.51 1.95
C ASP A 22 -5.89 16.40 0.70
N ASP A 23 -5.03 17.43 0.67
CA ASP A 23 -4.85 18.28 -0.50
C ASP A 23 -4.24 17.47 -1.67
N VAL A 24 -3.26 16.59 -1.40
CA VAL A 24 -2.67 15.70 -2.41
C VAL A 24 -3.74 14.78 -3.01
N ASN A 25 -4.55 14.13 -2.17
CA ASN A 25 -5.65 13.29 -2.62
C ASN A 25 -6.68 14.07 -3.46
N SER A 26 -6.97 15.31 -3.07
CA SER A 26 -7.90 16.18 -3.80
C SER A 26 -7.35 16.54 -5.19
N ILE A 27 -6.05 16.83 -5.29
CA ILE A 27 -5.37 17.11 -6.56
C ILE A 27 -5.36 15.86 -7.46
N GLU A 28 -5.02 14.69 -6.91
CA GLU A 28 -4.98 13.42 -7.62
C GLU A 28 -6.36 13.03 -8.19
N ASN A 29 -7.42 13.32 -7.44
CA ASN A 29 -8.81 13.09 -7.87
C ASN A 29 -9.40 14.25 -8.68
N HIS A 30 -8.62 15.25 -9.07
CA HIS A 30 -9.05 16.45 -9.82
C HIS A 30 -10.16 17.25 -9.10
N ASN A 31 -10.21 17.17 -7.77
CA ASN A 31 -11.15 17.93 -6.93
C ASN A 31 -10.47 19.18 -6.35
N PHE A 32 -10.35 20.22 -7.14
CA PHE A 32 -9.66 21.46 -6.77
C PHE A 32 -10.49 22.39 -5.87
N GLU A 33 -11.77 22.14 -5.68
CA GLU A 33 -12.64 22.95 -4.81
C GLU A 33 -12.31 22.74 -3.32
N ALA A 34 -11.68 21.60 -2.98
CA ALA A 34 -11.32 21.24 -1.61
C ALA A 34 -9.97 21.84 -1.16
N LEU A 35 -9.20 22.47 -2.05
CA LEU A 35 -7.89 23.02 -1.68
C LEU A 35 -8.05 24.27 -0.81
N THR A 36 -7.64 24.19 0.43
CA THR A 36 -7.78 25.25 1.42
C THR A 36 -6.58 26.17 1.52
N GLY A 37 -5.42 25.80 0.95
CA GLY A 37 -4.21 26.60 0.96
C GLY A 37 -2.98 25.88 0.45
N VAL A 38 -1.90 26.66 0.29
CA VAL A 38 -0.57 26.14 -0.07
C VAL A 38 0.33 26.22 1.16
N TYR A 39 0.88 25.08 1.55
CA TYR A 39 1.78 24.98 2.70
C TYR A 39 3.22 25.27 2.27
N TRP A 40 3.88 26.08 3.08
CA TRP A 40 5.27 26.49 2.85
C TRP A 40 6.16 26.08 4.03
N ARG A 41 7.36 25.64 3.70
CA ARG A 41 8.42 25.35 4.66
C ARG A 41 9.66 26.18 4.30
N ASN A 42 10.31 26.76 5.30
CA ASN A 42 11.53 27.53 5.07
C ASN A 42 12.65 26.62 4.53
N ALA A 43 13.21 26.99 3.38
CA ALA A 43 14.35 26.33 2.77
C ALA A 43 15.68 26.99 3.12
N ASP A 44 15.65 28.24 3.63
CA ASP A 44 16.85 28.96 4.07
C ASP A 44 17.18 28.59 5.53
N LEU A 45 17.95 27.53 5.68
CA LEU A 45 18.23 26.89 6.97
C LEU A 45 19.53 27.42 7.59
N ASP A 46 19.46 27.72 8.89
CA ASP A 46 20.62 28.20 9.68
C ASP A 46 21.38 27.02 10.31
N PHE A 47 22.47 26.61 9.72
CA PHE A 47 23.34 25.52 10.19
C PHE A 47 24.40 25.93 11.22
N ARG A 48 24.41 27.18 11.71
CA ARG A 48 25.43 27.63 12.70
C ARG A 48 25.28 26.95 14.05
N SER A 49 24.07 26.48 14.39
CA SER A 49 23.81 25.70 15.60
C SER A 49 22.52 24.90 15.48
N GLY A 50 22.38 23.80 16.22
CA GLY A 50 21.14 23.01 16.23
C GLY A 50 19.89 23.83 16.62
N LYS A 51 20.03 24.75 17.56
CA LYS A 51 18.94 25.67 17.95
C LYS A 51 18.62 26.69 16.83
N GLY A 52 19.64 27.17 16.12
CA GLY A 52 19.48 28.05 14.96
C GLY A 52 18.72 27.34 13.84
N LEU A 53 19.11 26.10 13.55
CA LEU A 53 18.43 25.26 12.58
C LEU A 53 16.96 25.05 12.92
N LEU A 54 16.65 24.64 14.15
CA LEU A 54 15.27 24.44 14.61
C LEU A 54 14.45 25.73 14.48
N LYS A 55 15.02 26.89 14.89
CA LYS A 55 14.37 28.18 14.75
C LYS A 55 14.13 28.57 13.30
N SER A 56 15.08 28.29 12.39
CA SER A 56 14.91 28.57 10.95
C SER A 56 13.78 27.74 10.33
N LEU A 57 13.59 26.48 10.76
CA LEU A 57 12.47 25.63 10.36
C LEU A 57 11.11 26.12 10.85
N GLU A 58 11.09 26.92 11.92
CA GLU A 58 9.87 27.49 12.53
C GLU A 58 9.47 28.84 11.95
N MET A 59 10.30 29.42 11.09
CA MET A 59 10.00 30.71 10.50
C MET A 59 8.69 30.67 9.71
N PRO A 60 7.81 31.65 9.90
CA PRO A 60 6.60 31.77 9.11
C PRO A 60 6.93 32.19 7.67
N PRO A 61 6.07 31.87 6.70
CA PRO A 61 6.24 32.37 5.33
C PRO A 61 6.14 33.90 5.30
N SER A 62 6.88 34.50 4.37
CA SER A 62 6.85 35.97 4.16
C SER A 62 5.61 36.46 3.38
N ARG A 63 4.87 35.53 2.76
CA ARG A 63 3.68 35.83 1.96
C ARG A 63 2.41 35.43 2.71
N PRO A 64 1.39 36.30 2.79
CA PRO A 64 0.18 36.01 3.55
C PRO A 64 -0.68 34.87 2.95
N GLU A 65 -0.49 34.58 1.66
CA GLU A 65 -1.21 33.50 0.96
C GLU A 65 -0.69 32.12 1.30
N LEU A 66 0.51 32.03 1.88
CA LEU A 66 1.15 30.77 2.24
C LEU A 66 0.90 30.47 3.73
N GLN A 67 0.64 29.22 4.02
CA GLN A 67 0.52 28.71 5.38
C GLN A 67 1.79 27.95 5.75
N ARG A 68 2.18 28.02 7.02
CA ARG A 68 3.31 27.22 7.51
C ARG A 68 2.93 25.75 7.46
N ALA A 69 3.78 24.92 6.83
CA ALA A 69 3.63 23.48 6.83
C ALA A 69 3.59 22.91 8.26
N ARG A 70 2.84 21.83 8.45
CA ARG A 70 2.85 21.07 9.72
C ARG A 70 4.25 20.57 10.01
N ASP A 71 4.52 20.32 11.28
CA ASP A 71 5.81 19.79 11.70
C ASP A 71 6.02 18.39 11.09
N ALA A 72 7.00 18.28 10.20
CA ALA A 72 7.38 17.03 9.58
C ALA A 72 8.27 16.19 10.51
N ASP A 73 8.36 14.89 10.25
CA ASP A 73 9.08 13.92 11.08
C ASP A 73 10.54 14.31 11.31
N ASP A 74 11.22 14.88 10.32
CA ASP A 74 12.60 15.35 10.42
C ASP A 74 12.77 16.50 11.44
N LYS A 75 11.84 17.45 11.48
CA LYS A 75 11.84 18.52 12.50
C LYS A 75 11.56 17.97 13.89
N ILE A 76 10.61 17.02 14.00
CA ILE A 76 10.29 16.36 15.27
C ILE A 76 11.50 15.57 15.76
N ALA A 77 12.18 14.84 14.87
CA ALA A 77 13.41 14.13 15.17
C ALA A 77 14.52 15.07 15.64
N LEU A 78 14.73 16.18 14.94
CA LEU A 78 15.71 17.21 15.34
C LEU A 78 15.41 17.76 16.74
N ALA A 79 14.16 18.12 17.01
CA ALA A 79 13.76 18.66 18.31
C ALA A 79 13.99 17.63 19.43
N ASN A 80 13.74 16.34 19.20
CA ASN A 80 13.98 15.28 20.16
C ASN A 80 15.48 15.04 20.37
N LEU A 81 16.27 14.99 19.31
CA LEU A 81 17.72 14.78 19.38
C LEU A 81 18.43 15.92 20.12
N LEU A 82 18.00 17.16 19.94
CA LEU A 82 18.59 18.30 20.63
C LEU A 82 18.28 18.36 22.13
N ARG A 83 17.41 17.48 22.65
CA ARG A 83 17.20 17.29 24.10
C ARG A 83 18.24 16.35 24.73
N ASP A 84 18.90 15.54 23.90
CA ASP A 84 20.03 14.69 24.35
C ASP A 84 21.30 15.54 24.41
N ASP A 85 21.81 15.76 25.62
CA ASP A 85 23.03 16.55 25.87
C ASP A 85 24.25 16.00 25.12
N ALA A 86 24.32 14.69 24.90
CA ALA A 86 25.41 14.07 24.14
C ALA A 86 25.34 14.42 22.64
N VAL A 87 24.14 14.59 22.08
CA VAL A 87 23.94 15.04 20.70
C VAL A 87 24.12 16.57 20.60
N ALA A 88 23.49 17.31 21.48
CA ALA A 88 23.56 18.78 21.50
C ALA A 88 25.00 19.28 21.68
N GLY A 89 25.81 18.59 22.52
CA GLY A 89 27.22 18.91 22.74
C GLY A 89 28.13 18.65 21.54
N ARG A 90 27.74 17.80 20.59
CA ARG A 90 28.48 17.53 19.34
C ARG A 90 28.03 18.40 18.18
N ALA A 91 26.79 18.84 18.16
CA ALA A 91 26.19 19.70 17.11
C ALA A 91 26.58 21.18 17.30
N THR A 92 27.90 21.46 17.30
CA THR A 92 28.47 22.78 17.63
C THR A 92 29.09 23.51 16.43
N THR A 93 29.32 22.82 15.31
CA THR A 93 29.87 23.40 14.08
C THR A 93 28.84 23.26 12.95
N PRO A 94 28.95 24.13 11.90
CA PRO A 94 28.04 24.04 10.75
C PRO A 94 28.02 22.64 10.09
N ASP A 95 29.13 21.95 10.06
CA ASP A 95 29.24 20.63 9.43
C ASP A 95 28.57 19.56 10.27
N THR A 96 28.77 19.57 11.60
CA THR A 96 28.08 18.64 12.49
C THR A 96 26.58 18.92 12.58
N VAL A 97 26.14 20.16 12.44
CA VAL A 97 24.71 20.51 12.38
C VAL A 97 24.08 20.05 11.06
N ARG A 98 24.80 20.15 9.94
CA ARG A 98 24.35 19.58 8.65
C ARG A 98 24.24 18.07 8.73
N LEU A 99 25.26 17.41 9.26
CA LEU A 99 25.22 15.95 9.49
C LEU A 99 24.02 15.55 10.35
N LEU A 100 23.78 16.28 11.47
CA LEU A 100 22.61 16.03 12.31
C LEU A 100 21.30 16.17 11.53
N TRP A 101 21.20 17.19 10.67
CA TRP A 101 20.04 17.41 9.82
C TRP A 101 19.84 16.29 8.80
N ASP A 102 20.90 15.87 8.14
CA ASP A 102 20.85 14.74 7.20
C ASP A 102 20.39 13.44 7.87
N ILE A 103 20.82 13.23 9.12
CA ILE A 103 20.39 12.08 9.92
C ILE A 103 18.91 12.18 10.32
N CYS A 104 18.43 13.38 10.64
CA CYS A 104 17.01 13.60 10.95
C CYS A 104 16.09 13.29 9.76
N GLN A 105 16.62 13.30 8.52
CA GLN A 105 15.86 12.96 7.31
C GLN A 105 15.76 11.46 7.07
N ILE A 106 16.37 10.59 7.89
CA ILE A 106 16.18 9.14 7.81
C ILE A 106 14.72 8.82 8.14
N PRO A 107 13.94 8.21 7.22
CA PRO A 107 12.53 7.95 7.44
C PRO A 107 12.30 6.89 8.52
N ASP A 108 11.32 7.11 9.38
CA ASP A 108 10.80 6.05 10.27
C ASP A 108 9.74 5.21 9.53
N PHE A 109 10.19 4.26 8.71
CA PHE A 109 9.30 3.33 8.02
C PHE A 109 8.52 2.43 8.98
N ARG A 110 9.00 2.27 10.21
CA ARG A 110 8.38 1.40 11.23
C ARG A 110 7.20 2.08 11.92
N LYS A 111 7.11 3.41 11.82
CA LYS A 111 6.15 4.24 12.57
C LYS A 111 6.14 3.88 14.07
N THR A 112 7.33 3.72 14.63
CA THR A 112 7.53 3.40 16.05
C THR A 112 7.29 4.64 16.90
N MET A 113 7.34 4.47 18.25
CA MET A 113 7.37 5.62 19.13
C MET A 113 8.56 6.51 18.77
N ALA A 114 8.35 7.82 18.74
CA ALA A 114 9.35 8.81 18.34
C ALA A 114 10.71 8.66 19.08
N GLU A 115 10.68 8.19 20.31
CA GLU A 115 11.88 7.93 21.11
C GLU A 115 12.72 6.77 20.57
N VAL A 116 12.09 5.71 20.07
CA VAL A 116 12.82 4.55 19.53
C VAL A 116 13.58 4.93 18.27
N HIS A 117 12.95 5.67 17.37
CA HIS A 117 13.60 6.20 16.17
C HIS A 117 14.69 7.20 16.53
N ALA A 118 14.41 8.15 17.44
CA ALA A 118 15.38 9.14 17.91
C ALA A 118 16.63 8.48 18.54
N ASN A 119 16.49 7.38 19.28
CA ASN A 119 17.63 6.63 19.81
C ASN A 119 18.53 6.07 18.72
N LEU A 120 17.95 5.53 17.63
CA LEU A 120 18.71 5.07 16.46
C LEU A 120 19.46 6.25 15.82
N LEU A 121 18.76 7.34 15.54
CA LEU A 121 19.34 8.55 14.92
C LEU A 121 20.46 9.15 15.79
N GLY A 122 20.25 9.23 17.10
CA GLY A 122 21.23 9.73 18.05
C GLY A 122 22.48 8.84 18.11
N ARG A 123 22.32 7.51 17.98
CA ARG A 123 23.46 6.59 17.88
C ARG A 123 24.23 6.81 16.58
N ILE A 124 23.55 6.88 15.45
CA ILE A 124 24.16 7.15 14.13
C ILE A 124 24.98 8.45 14.19
N PHE A 125 24.39 9.50 14.76
CA PHE A 125 25.07 10.79 14.89
C PHE A 125 26.34 10.71 15.74
N ARG A 126 26.29 10.02 16.88
CA ARG A 126 27.48 9.85 17.72
C ARG A 126 28.58 9.03 17.02
N GLU A 127 28.23 7.92 16.39
CA GLU A 127 29.21 7.09 15.68
C GLU A 127 29.90 7.87 14.54
N LEU A 128 29.12 8.68 13.78
CA LEU A 128 29.68 9.49 12.67
C LEU A 128 30.43 10.72 13.14
N THR A 129 30.17 11.24 14.34
CA THR A 129 30.94 12.38 14.90
C THR A 129 32.18 11.93 15.65
N ASP A 130 32.18 10.72 16.19
CA ASP A 130 33.33 10.14 16.89
C ASP A 130 34.25 9.36 15.94
N GLY A 131 33.74 8.93 14.77
CA GLY A 131 34.44 8.23 13.70
C GLY A 131 34.19 8.82 12.32
N GLU A 132 34.87 8.29 11.31
CA GLU A 132 34.68 8.71 9.91
C GLU A 132 33.48 8.00 9.27
N PHE A 133 33.22 6.75 9.68
CA PHE A 133 32.16 5.89 9.17
C PHE A 133 31.44 5.17 10.31
N LEU A 134 30.24 4.68 10.03
CA LEU A 134 29.53 3.78 10.94
C LEU A 134 30.33 2.48 11.13
N PRO A 135 30.44 1.95 12.35
CA PRO A 135 31.14 0.69 12.60
C PRO A 135 30.50 -0.46 11.81
N ALA A 136 31.28 -1.10 10.94
CA ALA A 136 30.79 -2.16 10.05
C ALA A 136 30.17 -3.34 10.83
N ASP A 137 30.77 -3.72 11.97
CA ASP A 137 30.24 -4.78 12.82
C ASP A 137 28.88 -4.44 13.39
N TRP A 138 28.68 -3.19 13.83
CA TRP A 138 27.39 -2.75 14.31
C TRP A 138 26.32 -2.78 13.22
N VAL A 139 26.63 -2.29 12.02
CA VAL A 139 25.71 -2.35 10.87
C VAL A 139 25.40 -3.81 10.51
N ALA A 140 26.43 -4.68 10.52
CA ALA A 140 26.26 -6.10 10.27
C ALA A 140 25.30 -6.75 11.27
N ASP A 141 25.46 -6.46 12.56
CA ASP A 141 24.59 -6.99 13.62
C ASP A 141 23.14 -6.52 13.45
N GLN A 142 22.94 -5.24 13.10
CA GLN A 142 21.59 -4.71 12.89
C GLN A 142 20.90 -5.37 11.68
N VAL A 143 21.60 -5.54 10.58
CA VAL A 143 21.07 -6.18 9.37
C VAL A 143 20.87 -7.69 9.61
N ALA A 144 21.79 -8.37 10.29
CA ALA A 144 21.69 -9.80 10.59
C ALA A 144 20.48 -10.14 11.48
N GLN A 145 20.11 -9.27 12.43
CA GLN A 145 18.92 -9.46 13.27
C GLN A 145 17.62 -9.48 12.46
N LEU A 146 17.64 -8.90 11.26
CA LEU A 146 16.49 -8.85 10.36
C LEU A 146 16.45 -10.02 9.38
N ASP A 147 17.54 -10.78 9.23
CA ASP A 147 17.65 -11.93 8.31
C ASP A 147 16.87 -13.14 8.82
N ARG A 148 15.56 -12.97 8.92
CA ARG A 148 14.62 -13.99 9.37
C ARG A 148 13.32 -13.88 8.59
N VAL A 149 12.84 -15.00 8.07
CA VAL A 149 11.61 -15.12 7.30
C VAL A 149 10.46 -15.79 8.08
N ASP A 150 10.72 -16.16 9.34
CA ASP A 150 9.72 -16.70 10.26
C ASP A 150 8.88 -15.58 10.90
N GLY A 151 7.69 -15.93 11.33
CA GLY A 151 6.76 -15.03 12.01
C GLY A 151 5.46 -14.84 11.22
N ASP A 152 4.57 -14.08 11.81
CA ASP A 152 3.30 -13.70 11.20
C ASP A 152 3.47 -12.51 10.21
N ILE A 153 2.38 -12.16 9.52
CA ILE A 153 2.34 -11.08 8.55
C ILE A 153 2.81 -9.76 9.17
N ASP A 154 2.36 -9.45 10.39
CA ASP A 154 2.70 -8.19 11.06
C ASP A 154 4.19 -8.14 11.42
N THR A 155 4.76 -9.28 11.83
CA THR A 155 6.21 -9.43 12.09
C THR A 155 7.02 -9.22 10.81
N LEU A 156 6.61 -9.83 9.69
CA LEU A 156 7.30 -9.66 8.40
C LEU A 156 7.19 -8.22 7.90
N MET A 157 6.03 -7.58 8.01
CA MET A 157 5.84 -6.16 7.68
C MET A 157 6.74 -5.26 8.51
N ALA A 158 6.86 -5.51 9.82
CA ALA A 158 7.73 -4.74 10.70
C ALA A 158 9.22 -4.90 10.33
N ARG A 159 9.64 -6.11 9.92
CA ARG A 159 11.01 -6.36 9.44
C ARG A 159 11.29 -5.65 8.11
N ILE A 160 10.34 -5.68 7.16
CA ILE A 160 10.47 -4.93 5.90
C ILE A 160 10.62 -3.43 6.18
N ALA A 161 9.79 -2.89 7.05
CA ALA A 161 9.90 -1.49 7.44
C ALA A 161 11.27 -1.16 8.06
N HIS A 162 11.81 -2.07 8.87
CA HIS A 162 13.12 -1.88 9.49
C HIS A 162 14.28 -2.02 8.50
N ILE A 163 14.26 -3.01 7.59
CA ILE A 163 15.31 -3.14 6.60
C ILE A 163 15.34 -1.95 5.64
N ARG A 164 14.20 -1.36 5.30
CA ARG A 164 14.14 -0.13 4.49
C ARG A 164 14.88 1.04 5.09
N THR A 165 14.88 1.16 6.42
CA THR A 165 15.71 2.17 7.11
C THR A 165 17.21 1.91 6.84
N TRP A 166 17.65 0.66 6.90
CA TRP A 166 19.04 0.31 6.61
C TRP A 166 19.37 0.40 5.11
N THR A 167 18.43 0.09 4.23
CA THR A 167 18.54 0.35 2.79
C THR A 167 18.74 1.84 2.52
N TYR A 168 17.96 2.72 3.18
CA TYR A 168 18.16 4.16 3.08
C TYR A 168 19.57 4.58 3.54
N ILE A 169 20.01 4.10 4.70
CA ILE A 169 21.34 4.39 5.26
C ILE A 169 22.45 3.90 4.32
N SER A 170 22.28 2.73 3.68
CA SER A 170 23.28 2.15 2.78
C SER A 170 23.51 2.99 1.51
N HIS A 171 22.58 3.87 1.14
CA HIS A 171 22.76 4.80 0.02
C HIS A 171 23.59 6.04 0.38
N ARG A 172 23.99 6.18 1.64
CA ARG A 172 24.85 7.26 2.12
C ARG A 172 26.31 6.80 2.10
N ALA A 173 26.96 6.96 0.94
CA ALA A 173 28.36 6.54 0.76
C ALA A 173 29.35 7.29 1.67
N ASP A 174 28.95 8.46 2.18
CA ASP A 174 29.66 9.26 3.16
C ASP A 174 29.53 8.72 4.61
N TRP A 175 28.63 7.77 4.87
CA TRP A 175 28.41 7.18 6.20
C TRP A 175 28.90 5.76 6.35
N LEU A 176 29.03 5.03 5.24
CA LEU A 176 29.38 3.61 5.24
C LEU A 176 30.60 3.36 4.37
N ARG A 177 31.61 2.71 4.95
CA ARG A 177 32.65 2.07 4.16
C ARG A 177 32.03 0.91 3.38
N ASP A 178 32.36 0.76 2.11
CA ASP A 178 31.80 -0.27 1.23
C ASP A 178 30.27 -0.19 1.04
N ALA A 179 29.73 1.03 0.85
CA ALA A 179 28.31 1.30 0.70
C ALA A 179 27.61 0.43 -0.35
N ASP A 180 28.25 0.14 -1.50
CA ASP A 180 27.71 -0.73 -2.56
C ASP A 180 27.43 -2.17 -2.06
N THR A 181 28.32 -2.70 -1.23
CA THR A 181 28.15 -4.02 -0.62
C THR A 181 26.93 -4.02 0.30
N TRP A 182 26.78 -2.97 1.12
CA TRP A 182 25.64 -2.83 2.01
C TRP A 182 24.33 -2.63 1.27
N GLN A 183 24.33 -1.87 0.18
CA GLN A 183 23.14 -1.70 -0.68
C GLN A 183 22.69 -3.05 -1.26
N SER A 184 23.62 -3.83 -1.79
CA SER A 184 23.31 -5.16 -2.33
C SER A 184 22.71 -6.06 -1.25
N ARG A 185 23.36 -6.13 -0.10
CA ARG A 185 22.94 -6.98 1.02
C ARG A 185 21.57 -6.59 1.60
N THR A 186 21.31 -5.29 1.77
CA THR A 186 20.01 -4.84 2.29
C THR A 186 18.89 -5.06 1.29
N ARG A 187 19.11 -4.90 -0.02
CA ARG A 187 18.14 -5.21 -1.07
C ARG A 187 17.82 -6.71 -1.13
N GLU A 188 18.85 -7.56 -1.14
CA GLU A 188 18.65 -9.02 -1.12
C GLU A 188 17.81 -9.46 0.07
N LEU A 189 18.04 -8.85 1.24
CA LEU A 189 17.29 -9.16 2.43
C LEU A 189 15.85 -8.62 2.36
N GLU A 190 15.66 -7.42 1.83
CA GLU A 190 14.33 -6.85 1.61
C GLU A 190 13.51 -7.74 0.67
N ASP A 191 14.10 -8.18 -0.45
CA ASP A 191 13.46 -9.08 -1.42
C ASP A 191 13.08 -10.42 -0.75
N LYS A 192 14.01 -11.01 0.01
CA LYS A 192 13.79 -12.28 0.73
C LYS A 192 12.62 -12.20 1.73
N ILE A 193 12.53 -11.11 2.50
CA ILE A 193 11.44 -10.92 3.46
C ILE A 193 10.12 -10.59 2.73
N SER A 194 10.19 -9.84 1.62
CA SER A 194 9.02 -9.52 0.79
C SER A 194 8.42 -10.77 0.16
N ASP A 195 9.23 -11.70 -0.34
CA ASP A 195 8.79 -12.99 -0.84
C ASP A 195 8.10 -13.83 0.26
N ALA A 196 8.68 -13.84 1.46
CA ALA A 196 8.08 -14.52 2.60
C ALA A 196 6.72 -13.90 3.00
N LEU A 197 6.62 -12.56 2.98
CA LEU A 197 5.37 -11.85 3.23
C LEU A 197 4.33 -12.19 2.16
N HIS A 198 4.71 -12.17 0.87
CA HIS A 198 3.82 -12.53 -0.22
C HIS A 198 3.26 -13.95 -0.06
N ASN A 199 4.14 -14.91 0.27
CA ASN A 199 3.72 -16.29 0.51
C ASN A 199 2.76 -16.40 1.70
N SER A 200 3.04 -15.68 2.80
CA SER A 200 2.18 -15.67 4.00
C SER A 200 0.81 -15.04 3.72
N LEU A 201 0.76 -13.96 2.93
CA LEU A 201 -0.49 -13.33 2.50
C LEU A 201 -1.30 -14.26 1.60
N THR A 202 -0.64 -14.91 0.65
CA THR A 202 -1.26 -15.89 -0.26
C THR A 202 -1.84 -17.06 0.54
N GLN A 203 -1.08 -17.62 1.48
CA GLN A 203 -1.53 -18.71 2.33
C GLN A 203 -2.74 -18.29 3.19
N ARG A 204 -2.67 -17.10 3.81
CA ARG A 204 -3.81 -16.57 4.60
C ARG A 204 -5.07 -16.39 3.76
N PHE A 205 -4.91 -15.95 2.51
CA PHE A 205 -6.04 -15.84 1.59
C PHE A 205 -6.65 -17.21 1.24
N VAL A 206 -5.79 -18.20 0.96
CA VAL A 206 -6.22 -19.59 0.69
C VAL A 206 -6.92 -20.19 1.91
N ASP A 207 -6.37 -20.00 3.11
CA ASP A 207 -6.93 -20.52 4.36
C ASP A 207 -8.30 -19.89 4.70
N ARG A 208 -8.45 -18.58 4.52
CA ARG A 208 -9.74 -17.91 4.68
C ARG A 208 -10.78 -18.44 3.72
N ARG A 209 -10.40 -18.64 2.48
CA ARG A 209 -11.27 -19.22 1.45
C ARG A 209 -11.69 -20.65 1.77
N ALA A 210 -10.74 -21.48 2.21
CA ALA A 210 -11.01 -22.85 2.63
C ALA A 210 -11.95 -22.89 3.84
N ALA A 211 -11.75 -22.00 4.81
CA ALA A 211 -12.63 -21.89 5.98
C ALA A 211 -14.04 -21.43 5.60
N ALA A 212 -14.17 -20.46 4.69
CA ALA A 212 -15.49 -20.04 4.16
C ALA A 212 -16.21 -21.21 3.47
N LEU A 213 -15.50 -21.95 2.62
CA LEU A 213 -16.04 -23.13 1.94
C LEU A 213 -16.45 -24.25 2.89
N THR A 214 -15.73 -24.44 3.99
CA THR A 214 -16.08 -25.44 5.02
C THR A 214 -17.36 -25.04 5.75
N ARG A 215 -17.49 -23.77 6.13
CA ARG A 215 -18.73 -23.25 6.77
C ARG A 215 -19.93 -23.34 5.83
N MET A 216 -19.76 -23.10 4.53
CA MET A 216 -20.80 -23.27 3.51
C MET A 216 -21.34 -24.70 3.43
N LYS A 217 -20.55 -25.72 3.80
CA LYS A 217 -20.98 -27.12 3.81
C LYS A 217 -21.78 -27.47 5.05
N GLU A 218 -21.51 -26.80 6.16
CA GLU A 218 -22.06 -27.10 7.48
C GLU A 218 -23.34 -26.32 7.79
N ASP A 219 -23.53 -25.16 7.17
CA ASP A 219 -24.66 -24.25 7.44
C ASP A 219 -25.61 -24.19 6.24
N ASP A 220 -26.88 -24.65 6.43
CA ASP A 220 -27.87 -24.66 5.36
C ASP A 220 -28.46 -23.28 5.01
N ASP A 221 -28.10 -22.25 5.80
CA ASP A 221 -28.65 -20.88 5.69
C ASP A 221 -27.70 -19.85 5.06
N TYR A 222 -26.59 -20.28 4.45
CA TYR A 222 -25.66 -19.37 3.77
C TYR A 222 -26.21 -18.92 2.43
N SER A 223 -26.65 -17.64 2.34
CA SER A 223 -27.02 -16.99 1.09
C SER A 223 -25.78 -16.43 0.40
N ALA A 224 -25.67 -16.66 -0.92
CA ALA A 224 -24.71 -15.96 -1.74
C ALA A 224 -25.24 -14.55 -2.04
N VAL A 225 -24.37 -13.56 -1.98
CA VAL A 225 -24.64 -12.20 -2.46
C VAL A 225 -24.07 -12.07 -3.88
N VAL A 226 -24.92 -11.72 -4.84
CA VAL A 226 -24.52 -11.46 -6.22
C VAL A 226 -24.49 -9.97 -6.42
N GLY A 227 -23.29 -9.43 -6.74
CA GLY A 227 -23.08 -8.02 -7.06
C GLY A 227 -23.68 -7.60 -8.41
N VAL A 228 -23.71 -6.31 -8.69
CA VAL A 228 -24.28 -5.72 -9.91
C VAL A 228 -23.59 -6.25 -11.18
N GLU A 229 -22.29 -6.51 -11.11
CA GLU A 229 -21.47 -7.03 -12.23
C GLU A 229 -21.43 -8.56 -12.30
N GLY A 230 -22.19 -9.25 -11.43
CA GLY A 230 -22.23 -10.70 -11.37
C GLY A 230 -21.22 -11.32 -10.40
N ASP A 231 -20.47 -10.52 -9.66
CA ASP A 231 -19.54 -11.00 -8.64
C ASP A 231 -20.29 -11.75 -7.52
N VAL A 232 -19.85 -12.97 -7.23
CA VAL A 232 -20.46 -13.80 -6.22
C VAL A 232 -19.59 -13.83 -4.98
N SER A 233 -20.18 -13.41 -3.87
CA SER A 233 -19.56 -13.49 -2.54
C SER A 233 -20.40 -14.34 -1.61
N VAL A 234 -19.73 -15.13 -0.77
CA VAL A 234 -20.38 -15.97 0.25
C VAL A 234 -19.67 -15.76 1.57
N GLY A 235 -20.43 -15.39 2.59
CA GLY A 235 -19.86 -15.01 3.87
C GLY A 235 -18.92 -13.82 3.83
N GLY A 236 -19.09 -12.93 2.83
CA GLY A 236 -18.21 -11.77 2.60
C GLY A 236 -16.93 -12.06 1.80
N GLU A 237 -16.68 -13.32 1.41
CA GLU A 237 -15.53 -13.71 0.60
C GLU A 237 -15.93 -13.90 -0.86
N PHE A 238 -15.15 -13.30 -1.79
CA PHE A 238 -15.36 -13.48 -3.22
C PHE A 238 -15.03 -14.92 -3.64
N VAL A 239 -15.96 -15.56 -4.34
CA VAL A 239 -15.85 -16.99 -4.72
C VAL A 239 -15.87 -17.22 -6.22
N GLY A 240 -16.31 -16.26 -7.01
CA GLY A 240 -16.38 -16.36 -8.46
C GLY A 240 -17.36 -15.36 -9.06
N HIS A 241 -17.77 -15.62 -10.30
CA HIS A 241 -18.63 -14.76 -11.08
C HIS A 241 -19.82 -15.51 -11.66
N LEU A 242 -21.00 -14.87 -11.71
CA LEU A 242 -22.21 -15.42 -12.32
C LEU A 242 -22.34 -14.85 -13.74
N ASP A 243 -21.99 -15.64 -14.73
CA ASP A 243 -22.16 -15.30 -16.16
C ASP A 243 -23.50 -15.84 -16.64
N GLY A 244 -24.47 -14.93 -16.82
CA GLY A 244 -25.86 -15.29 -17.06
C GLY A 244 -26.43 -16.09 -15.89
N PHE A 245 -26.63 -17.38 -16.07
CA PHE A 245 -27.12 -18.36 -15.08
C PHE A 245 -26.02 -19.35 -14.68
N ARG A 246 -24.80 -19.19 -15.20
CA ARG A 246 -23.68 -20.10 -14.98
C ARG A 246 -22.70 -19.49 -13.97
N PHE A 247 -22.48 -20.20 -12.86
CA PHE A 247 -21.43 -19.85 -11.94
C PHE A 247 -20.05 -20.26 -12.47
N VAL A 248 -19.14 -19.31 -12.59
CA VAL A 248 -17.74 -19.51 -12.95
C VAL A 248 -16.89 -19.23 -11.70
N PRO A 249 -16.27 -20.27 -11.11
CA PRO A 249 -15.40 -20.08 -9.95
C PRO A 249 -14.15 -19.30 -10.33
N ASP A 250 -13.66 -18.52 -9.39
CA ASP A 250 -12.40 -17.79 -9.60
C ASP A 250 -11.22 -18.75 -9.86
N ALA A 251 -10.34 -18.35 -10.75
CA ALA A 251 -9.22 -19.15 -11.26
C ALA A 251 -8.21 -19.56 -10.17
N SER A 252 -8.15 -18.82 -9.06
CA SER A 252 -7.25 -19.10 -7.93
C SER A 252 -7.73 -20.25 -7.04
N ALA A 253 -8.92 -20.82 -7.28
CA ALA A 253 -9.39 -22.01 -6.56
C ALA A 253 -8.56 -23.23 -6.95
N ALA A 254 -7.86 -23.83 -5.97
CA ALA A 254 -7.11 -25.06 -6.19
C ALA A 254 -8.01 -26.15 -6.78
N ALA A 255 -7.46 -26.97 -7.69
CA ALA A 255 -8.23 -27.99 -8.42
C ALA A 255 -9.00 -28.95 -7.50
N SER A 256 -8.45 -29.26 -6.32
CA SER A 256 -9.06 -30.12 -5.31
C SER A 256 -10.28 -29.53 -4.60
N GLY A 257 -10.41 -28.18 -4.56
CA GLY A 257 -11.54 -27.49 -3.94
C GLY A 257 -12.64 -27.08 -4.91
N ARG A 258 -12.35 -27.07 -6.23
CA ARG A 258 -13.25 -26.52 -7.27
C ARG A 258 -14.62 -27.21 -7.31
N GLN A 259 -14.66 -28.53 -7.19
CA GLN A 259 -15.92 -29.28 -7.25
C GLN A 259 -16.79 -29.06 -5.98
N ALA A 260 -16.16 -28.98 -4.82
CA ALA A 260 -16.83 -28.63 -3.58
C ALA A 260 -17.37 -27.18 -3.60
N LEU A 261 -16.58 -26.26 -4.15
CA LEU A 261 -16.96 -24.86 -4.35
C LEU A 261 -18.16 -24.73 -5.29
N LEU A 262 -18.15 -25.43 -6.43
CA LEU A 262 -19.26 -25.45 -7.38
C LEU A 262 -20.53 -25.97 -6.75
N SER A 263 -20.46 -27.05 -5.97
CA SER A 263 -21.62 -27.61 -5.30
C SER A 263 -22.22 -26.68 -4.25
N ALA A 264 -21.37 -26.08 -3.43
CA ALA A 264 -21.78 -25.13 -2.39
C ALA A 264 -22.31 -23.81 -2.99
N ALA A 265 -21.64 -23.26 -4.00
CA ALA A 265 -22.09 -22.07 -4.67
C ALA A 265 -23.43 -22.27 -5.38
N ASN A 266 -23.62 -23.38 -6.08
CA ASN A 266 -24.92 -23.69 -6.71
C ASN A 266 -26.08 -23.81 -5.70
N LYS A 267 -25.83 -24.32 -4.48
CA LYS A 267 -26.82 -24.35 -3.41
C LYS A 267 -27.13 -22.94 -2.90
N ALA A 268 -26.10 -22.13 -2.62
CA ALA A 268 -26.24 -20.78 -2.09
C ALA A 268 -26.81 -19.79 -3.12
N LEU A 269 -26.60 -20.03 -4.41
CA LEU A 269 -27.08 -19.18 -5.51
C LEU A 269 -28.53 -19.44 -5.91
N ARG A 270 -29.20 -20.48 -5.40
CA ARG A 270 -30.58 -20.81 -5.83
C ARG A 270 -31.50 -19.60 -5.77
N GLY A 271 -31.58 -18.94 -4.63
CA GLY A 271 -32.45 -17.78 -4.46
C GLY A 271 -32.11 -16.61 -5.43
N ALA A 272 -30.83 -16.37 -5.67
CA ALA A 272 -30.36 -15.34 -6.61
C ALA A 272 -30.69 -15.73 -8.07
N ILE A 273 -30.56 -17.01 -8.40
CA ILE A 273 -30.93 -17.56 -9.73
C ILE A 273 -32.44 -17.49 -9.92
N ASP A 274 -33.25 -17.86 -8.94
CA ASP A 274 -34.71 -17.78 -9.01
C ASP A 274 -35.17 -16.33 -9.25
N THR A 275 -34.62 -15.38 -8.50
CA THR A 275 -34.89 -13.94 -8.72
C THR A 275 -34.51 -13.50 -10.13
N ARG A 276 -33.40 -13.99 -10.67
CA ARG A 276 -32.92 -13.66 -12.01
C ARG A 276 -33.77 -14.32 -13.10
N VAL A 277 -34.29 -15.51 -12.86
CA VAL A 277 -35.26 -16.18 -13.75
C VAL A 277 -36.56 -15.40 -13.78
N ASP A 278 -37.07 -14.95 -12.63
CA ASP A 278 -38.29 -14.12 -12.57
C ASP A 278 -38.07 -12.79 -13.33
N ALA A 279 -36.91 -12.18 -13.19
CA ALA A 279 -36.56 -10.96 -13.93
C ALA A 279 -36.49 -11.21 -15.45
N LEU A 280 -35.94 -12.36 -15.87
CA LEU A 280 -35.90 -12.76 -17.28
C LEU A 280 -37.30 -12.99 -17.85
N CYS A 281 -38.16 -13.72 -17.12
CA CYS A 281 -39.53 -14.01 -17.55
C CYS A 281 -40.40 -12.75 -17.66
N ASN A 282 -40.13 -11.73 -16.87
CA ASN A 282 -40.86 -10.46 -16.87
C ASN A 282 -40.17 -9.36 -17.72
N ALA A 283 -39.03 -9.68 -18.37
CA ALA A 283 -38.29 -8.72 -19.18
C ALA A 283 -39.04 -8.40 -20.50
N PRO A 284 -39.13 -7.13 -20.93
CA PRO A 284 -39.69 -6.77 -22.22
C PRO A 284 -38.76 -7.23 -23.37
N ASP A 285 -39.34 -7.57 -24.54
CA ASP A 285 -38.58 -8.10 -25.68
C ASP A 285 -37.40 -7.19 -26.10
N GLY A 286 -37.52 -5.88 -25.91
CA GLY A 286 -36.48 -4.92 -26.31
C GLY A 286 -35.17 -4.97 -25.51
N VAL A 287 -35.08 -5.72 -24.40
CA VAL A 287 -33.82 -5.87 -23.63
C VAL A 287 -33.00 -7.06 -24.07
N PHE A 288 -33.51 -7.86 -25.01
CA PHE A 288 -32.80 -8.98 -25.62
C PHE A 288 -32.11 -8.50 -26.91
N SER A 289 -30.89 -8.97 -27.11
CA SER A 289 -30.19 -8.78 -28.38
C SER A 289 -29.67 -10.13 -28.87
N VAL A 290 -29.56 -10.25 -30.20
CA VAL A 290 -28.98 -11.46 -30.82
C VAL A 290 -27.76 -11.00 -31.61
N ASP A 291 -26.61 -11.64 -31.35
CA ASP A 291 -25.39 -11.33 -32.08
C ASP A 291 -25.33 -12.05 -33.46
N GLU A 292 -24.32 -11.73 -34.28
CA GLU A 292 -24.12 -12.31 -35.61
C GLU A 292 -23.89 -13.84 -35.57
N ALA A 293 -23.45 -14.40 -34.43
CA ALA A 293 -23.23 -15.82 -34.19
C ALA A 293 -24.49 -16.54 -33.66
N GLY A 294 -25.62 -15.83 -33.54
CA GLY A 294 -26.87 -16.36 -33.04
C GLY A 294 -26.94 -16.49 -31.51
N ALA A 295 -26.04 -15.88 -30.77
CA ALA A 295 -26.12 -15.86 -29.31
C ALA A 295 -27.15 -14.82 -28.85
N VAL A 296 -28.05 -15.22 -27.94
CA VAL A 296 -29.02 -14.36 -27.30
C VAL A 296 -28.41 -13.77 -26.06
N VAL A 297 -28.33 -12.45 -26.00
CA VAL A 297 -27.74 -11.70 -24.90
C VAL A 297 -28.82 -10.98 -24.12
N TRP A 298 -28.78 -11.09 -22.79
CA TRP A 298 -29.61 -10.40 -21.83
C TRP A 298 -28.76 -9.89 -20.66
N SER A 299 -28.93 -8.62 -20.30
CA SER A 299 -28.11 -7.96 -19.24
C SER A 299 -26.61 -8.15 -19.39
N GLY A 300 -26.10 -8.12 -20.65
CA GLY A 300 -24.68 -8.24 -20.94
C GLY A 300 -24.13 -9.69 -20.93
N ALA A 301 -24.94 -10.68 -20.60
CA ALA A 301 -24.53 -12.09 -20.58
C ALA A 301 -25.23 -12.91 -21.68
N THR A 302 -24.53 -13.85 -22.28
CA THR A 302 -25.10 -14.79 -23.24
C THR A 302 -25.92 -15.86 -22.48
N ILE A 303 -27.23 -15.88 -22.70
CA ILE A 303 -28.16 -16.79 -22.02
C ILE A 303 -28.60 -17.98 -22.86
N ALA A 304 -28.55 -17.85 -24.18
CA ALA A 304 -28.96 -18.91 -25.10
C ALA A 304 -28.24 -18.74 -26.45
N ARG A 305 -28.36 -19.73 -27.31
CA ARG A 305 -27.90 -19.67 -28.71
C ARG A 305 -29.01 -20.19 -29.63
N LEU A 306 -29.24 -19.46 -30.70
CA LEU A 306 -30.15 -19.92 -31.75
C LEU A 306 -29.46 -20.98 -32.61
N GLU A 307 -30.05 -22.15 -32.69
CA GLU A 307 -29.57 -23.21 -33.60
C GLU A 307 -30.61 -23.48 -34.69
N LYS A 308 -30.12 -23.93 -35.83
CA LYS A 308 -30.98 -24.27 -36.97
C LYS A 308 -31.80 -25.51 -36.60
N GLY A 309 -33.10 -25.33 -36.36
CA GLY A 309 -34.00 -26.43 -36.10
C GLY A 309 -34.24 -27.35 -37.32
N ALA A 310 -34.63 -28.58 -37.06
CA ALA A 310 -35.02 -29.54 -38.10
C ALA A 310 -36.29 -29.14 -38.86
N GLU A 311 -37.14 -28.31 -38.24
CA GLU A 311 -38.37 -27.78 -38.78
C GLU A 311 -38.47 -26.25 -38.61
N ILE A 312 -39.06 -25.54 -39.58
CA ILE A 312 -39.24 -24.08 -39.48
C ILE A 312 -40.16 -23.76 -38.29
N GLY A 313 -39.66 -22.94 -37.36
CA GLY A 313 -40.43 -22.42 -36.18
C GLY A 313 -40.22 -23.16 -34.89
N ARG A 314 -39.24 -24.09 -34.75
CA ARG A 314 -38.83 -24.66 -33.44
C ARG A 314 -37.44 -24.17 -33.06
N ALA A 315 -37.36 -23.46 -31.94
CA ALA A 315 -36.10 -23.19 -31.27
C ALA A 315 -35.82 -24.32 -30.25
N HIS A 316 -34.60 -24.87 -30.26
CA HIS A 316 -34.11 -25.71 -29.17
C HIS A 316 -33.30 -24.83 -28.22
N VAL A 317 -33.71 -24.82 -26.97
CA VAL A 317 -33.03 -24.15 -25.84
C VAL A 317 -32.00 -25.10 -25.24
#